data_bf31e2bfa31ff4d0d8d8d717dc606a09
#
_entry.id   bf31e2bfa31ff4d0d8d8d717dc606a09
#
_cell.length_a   1.000
_cell.length_b   1.000
_cell.length_c   1.000
_cell.angle_alpha   90.00
_cell.angle_beta   90.00
_cell.angle_gamma   90.00
#
_symmetry.space_group_name_H-M   'P 1'
#
loop_
_entity.id
_entity.type
_entity.pdbx_description
1 polymer ?
#
loop_
_entity_poly.entity_id
_entity_poly.type
_entity_poly.pdbx_seq_one_letter_code
_entity_poly.pdbx_strand_id
1 'polypeptide(L)'
;MTEAPAAENAPHSAQITLHVTDSDTARAVGSGDLPVLGTPRLIALAEQATVAAAASLLADGQTTVGTRIRFDHLYPTPVGGTITASAELAHRDDRLLRFTVAAHDGDGRLVGEGEITRVIVNADRFMAKL
;
A
#
# COMPACT_ATOMS: atom_id res chain seq x y z
N MET A 1 -13.47 13.68 22.61
CA MET A 1 -13.68 12.47 21.81
C MET A 1 -12.52 12.35 20.84
N THR A 2 -11.93 11.20 20.81
CA THR A 2 -10.86 10.94 19.84
C THR A 2 -11.51 10.38 18.58
N GLU A 3 -11.25 11.03 17.48
CA GLU A 3 -11.72 10.54 16.20
C GLU A 3 -10.72 9.56 15.61
N ALA A 4 -11.23 8.52 14.97
CA ALA A 4 -10.38 7.64 14.20
C ALA A 4 -9.78 8.43 13.03
N PRO A 5 -8.59 8.03 12.55
CA PRO A 5 -8.02 8.64 11.34
C PRO A 5 -9.02 8.59 10.19
N ALA A 6 -9.00 9.63 9.37
CA ALA A 6 -9.92 9.73 8.24
C ALA A 6 -9.89 8.48 7.35
N ALA A 7 -8.71 7.87 7.17
CA ALA A 7 -8.54 6.66 6.37
C ALA A 7 -9.32 5.46 6.93
N GLU A 8 -9.50 5.36 8.26
CA GLU A 8 -10.26 4.26 8.86
C GLU A 8 -11.76 4.38 8.61
N ASN A 9 -12.27 5.62 8.51
CA ASN A 9 -13.69 5.89 8.38
C ASN A 9 -14.12 6.24 6.96
N ALA A 10 -13.16 6.54 6.08
CA ALA A 10 -13.47 6.90 4.71
C ALA A 10 -13.97 5.69 3.92
N PRO A 11 -14.94 5.86 3.00
CA PRO A 11 -15.31 4.81 2.07
C PRO A 11 -14.10 4.39 1.24
N HIS A 12 -14.00 3.10 0.96
CA HIS A 12 -12.91 2.56 0.14
C HIS A 12 -11.54 2.94 0.67
N SER A 13 -11.34 2.67 1.96
CA SER A 13 -10.07 2.85 2.64
C SER A 13 -9.71 1.58 3.40
N ALA A 14 -8.43 1.41 3.72
CA ALA A 14 -7.95 0.26 4.47
C ALA A 14 -6.61 0.56 5.13
N GLN A 15 -6.28 -0.21 6.15
CA GLN A 15 -4.98 -0.15 6.82
C GLN A 15 -4.43 -1.57 6.92
N ILE A 16 -3.12 -1.71 6.71
CA ILE A 16 -2.39 -2.96 6.83
C ILE A 16 -1.16 -2.71 7.71
N THR A 17 -0.92 -3.57 8.67
CA THR A 17 0.23 -3.44 9.59
C THR A 17 1.28 -4.51 9.30
N LEU A 18 2.54 -4.10 9.31
CA LEU A 18 3.70 -4.95 9.13
C LEU A 18 4.58 -4.87 10.37
N HIS A 19 5.00 -6.02 10.90
CA HIS A 19 6.07 -6.10 11.88
C HIS A 19 7.34 -6.43 11.10
N VAL A 20 8.30 -5.50 11.08
CA VAL A 20 9.50 -5.61 10.25
C VAL A 20 10.40 -6.74 10.74
N THR A 21 10.69 -7.69 9.87
CA THR A 21 11.60 -8.82 10.12
C THR A 21 12.83 -8.72 9.23
N ASP A 22 13.79 -9.60 9.41
CA ASP A 22 15.01 -9.62 8.60
C ASP A 22 14.71 -9.74 7.11
N SER A 23 13.68 -10.48 6.73
CA SER A 23 13.32 -10.66 5.31
C SER A 23 12.74 -9.42 4.66
N ASP A 24 12.35 -8.42 5.44
CA ASP A 24 11.78 -7.16 4.95
C ASP A 24 12.85 -6.08 4.69
N THR A 25 14.11 -6.38 5.02
CA THR A 25 15.19 -5.38 4.95
C THR A 25 15.64 -5.10 3.52
N ALA A 26 16.20 -3.91 3.31
CA ALA A 26 16.78 -3.53 2.03
C ALA A 26 17.82 -4.56 1.56
N ARG A 27 18.65 -5.03 2.50
CA ARG A 27 19.64 -6.06 2.20
C ARG A 27 18.99 -7.37 1.74
N ALA A 28 17.92 -7.81 2.39
CA ALA A 28 17.26 -9.06 2.03
C ALA A 28 16.52 -8.98 0.69
N VAL A 29 15.89 -7.84 0.38
CA VAL A 29 15.16 -7.68 -0.88
C VAL A 29 16.04 -7.17 -2.04
N GLY A 30 17.31 -6.88 -1.77
CA GLY A 30 18.26 -6.50 -2.82
C GLY A 30 18.16 -5.04 -3.25
N SER A 31 17.60 -4.17 -2.40
CA SER A 31 17.43 -2.75 -2.73
C SER A 31 18.41 -1.83 -2.01
N GLY A 32 19.37 -2.39 -1.30
CA GLY A 32 20.39 -1.65 -0.55
C GLY A 32 21.20 -2.61 0.30
N ASP A 33 22.11 -2.08 1.12
CA ASP A 33 23.04 -2.88 1.90
C ASP A 33 22.73 -2.94 3.39
N LEU A 34 21.73 -2.18 3.84
CA LEU A 34 21.48 -2.01 5.28
C LEU A 34 20.33 -2.87 5.78
N PRO A 35 20.36 -3.27 7.07
CA PRO A 35 19.31 -4.08 7.68
C PRO A 35 18.18 -3.21 8.22
N VAL A 36 17.59 -2.38 7.36
CA VAL A 36 16.41 -1.56 7.64
C VAL A 36 15.34 -1.89 6.63
N LEU A 37 14.08 -1.55 6.93
CA LEU A 37 12.97 -1.80 6.02
C LEU A 37 13.30 -1.31 4.61
N GLY A 38 13.22 -2.22 3.64
CA GLY A 38 13.52 -1.91 2.25
C GLY A 38 12.39 -1.12 1.60
N THR A 39 12.76 -0.15 0.75
CA THR A 39 11.77 0.67 0.04
C THR A 39 10.81 -0.18 -0.78
N PRO A 40 11.24 -1.19 -1.55
CA PRO A 40 10.29 -2.03 -2.29
C PRO A 40 9.31 -2.76 -1.38
N ARG A 41 9.74 -3.17 -0.18
CA ARG A 41 8.88 -3.84 0.78
C ARG A 41 7.84 -2.88 1.35
N LEU A 42 8.24 -1.63 1.63
CA LEU A 42 7.31 -0.60 2.10
C LEU A 42 6.28 -0.28 1.01
N ILE A 43 6.71 -0.17 -0.24
CA ILE A 43 5.81 0.03 -1.37
C ILE A 43 4.82 -1.13 -1.50
N ALA A 44 5.30 -2.37 -1.35
CA ALA A 44 4.43 -3.54 -1.40
C ALA A 44 3.36 -3.50 -0.31
N LEU A 45 3.71 -3.03 0.89
CA LEU A 45 2.76 -2.84 1.97
C LEU A 45 1.69 -1.81 1.61
N ALA A 46 2.10 -0.68 1.02
CA ALA A 46 1.18 0.35 0.55
C ALA A 46 0.26 -0.19 -0.54
N GLU A 47 0.80 -1.00 -1.46
CA GLU A 47 -0.02 -1.66 -2.48
C GLU A 47 -1.03 -2.62 -1.85
N GLN A 48 -0.65 -3.39 -0.84
CA GLN A 48 -1.57 -4.25 -0.12
C GLN A 48 -2.75 -3.45 0.47
N ALA A 49 -2.46 -2.28 1.02
CA ALA A 49 -3.50 -1.40 1.54
C ALA A 49 -4.46 -0.95 0.43
N THR A 50 -3.94 -0.64 -0.77
CA THR A 50 -4.80 -0.26 -1.90
C THR A 50 -5.64 -1.44 -2.40
N VAL A 51 -5.10 -2.66 -2.40
CA VAL A 51 -5.85 -3.87 -2.76
C VAL A 51 -7.02 -4.05 -1.80
N ALA A 52 -6.76 -3.92 -0.51
CA ALA A 52 -7.80 -4.05 0.51
C ALA A 52 -8.86 -2.94 0.37
N ALA A 53 -8.43 -1.71 0.12
CA ALA A 53 -9.34 -0.58 -0.05
C ALA A 53 -10.21 -0.70 -1.31
N ALA A 54 -9.72 -1.36 -2.36
CA ALA A 54 -10.45 -1.55 -3.60
C ALA A 54 -11.46 -2.70 -3.55
N ALA A 55 -11.35 -3.59 -2.56
CA ALA A 55 -12.10 -4.84 -2.55
C ALA A 55 -13.61 -4.65 -2.68
N SER A 56 -14.17 -3.62 -2.02
CA SER A 56 -15.61 -3.35 -2.05
C SER A 56 -16.12 -2.81 -3.39
N LEU A 57 -15.21 -2.46 -4.31
CA LEU A 57 -15.56 -1.92 -5.64
C LEU A 57 -15.62 -3.02 -6.70
N LEU A 58 -15.25 -4.25 -6.35
CA LEU A 58 -15.07 -5.32 -7.33
C LEU A 58 -16.32 -6.19 -7.42
N ALA A 59 -16.70 -6.53 -8.65
CA ALA A 59 -17.69 -7.55 -8.94
C ALA A 59 -16.99 -8.92 -9.04
N ASP A 60 -17.79 -9.99 -9.09
CA ASP A 60 -17.26 -11.35 -9.25
C ASP A 60 -16.35 -11.44 -10.48
N GLY A 61 -15.21 -12.08 -10.32
CA GLY A 61 -14.25 -12.26 -11.40
C GLY A 61 -13.36 -11.05 -11.65
N GLN A 62 -13.59 -9.94 -10.97
CA GLN A 62 -12.75 -8.76 -11.09
C GLN A 62 -11.64 -8.72 -10.05
N THR A 63 -10.53 -8.11 -10.43
CA THR A 63 -9.40 -7.79 -9.54
C THR A 63 -8.82 -6.45 -9.98
N THR A 64 -7.73 -6.03 -9.34
CA THR A 64 -7.01 -4.84 -9.77
C THR A 64 -5.55 -5.15 -10.03
N VAL A 65 -4.96 -4.40 -10.95
CA VAL A 65 -3.51 -4.42 -11.19
C VAL A 65 -2.97 -3.03 -10.95
N GLY A 66 -1.76 -2.95 -10.35
CA GLY A 66 -1.09 -1.67 -10.15
C GLY A 66 -0.44 -1.22 -11.45
N THR A 67 -0.61 0.07 -11.79
CA THR A 67 -0.10 0.60 -13.05
C THR A 67 0.84 1.79 -12.89
N ARG A 68 0.78 2.48 -11.76
CA ARG A 68 1.63 3.64 -11.52
C ARG A 68 1.82 3.83 -10.02
N ILE A 69 3.06 4.11 -9.63
CA ILE A 69 3.40 4.36 -8.24
C ILE A 69 4.27 5.60 -8.18
N ARG A 70 3.90 6.54 -7.29
CA ARG A 70 4.75 7.62 -6.84
C ARG A 70 4.81 7.51 -5.33
N PHE A 71 6.00 7.27 -4.78
CA PHE A 71 6.15 7.02 -3.36
C PHE A 71 7.47 7.58 -2.84
N ASP A 72 7.41 8.29 -1.74
CA ASP A 72 8.58 8.82 -1.05
C ASP A 72 8.78 8.05 0.25
N HIS A 73 9.96 7.44 0.42
CA HIS A 73 10.37 6.76 1.63
C HIS A 73 11.16 7.75 2.48
N LEU A 74 10.53 8.28 3.52
CA LEU A 74 11.01 9.48 4.23
C LEU A 74 11.83 9.18 5.47
N TYR A 75 11.64 8.03 6.11
CA TYR A 75 12.28 7.71 7.37
C TYR A 75 12.54 6.21 7.48
N PRO A 76 13.73 5.77 7.95
CA PRO A 76 14.05 4.36 8.05
C PRO A 76 13.34 3.70 9.25
N THR A 77 13.10 2.39 9.12
CA THR A 77 12.54 1.57 10.19
C THR A 77 13.43 0.36 10.43
N PRO A 78 13.88 0.12 11.68
CA PRO A 78 14.70 -1.03 11.98
C PRO A 78 13.89 -2.32 12.05
N VAL A 79 14.58 -3.46 12.01
CA VAL A 79 13.99 -4.76 12.33
C VAL A 79 13.37 -4.68 13.73
N GLY A 80 12.18 -5.22 13.89
CA GLY A 80 11.43 -5.15 15.13
C GLY A 80 10.47 -3.96 15.20
N GLY A 81 10.63 -2.98 14.31
CA GLY A 81 9.68 -1.87 14.22
C GLY A 81 8.36 -2.28 13.59
N THR A 82 7.36 -1.44 13.73
CA THR A 82 6.02 -1.66 13.23
C THR A 82 5.65 -0.56 12.26
N ILE A 83 5.05 -0.93 11.13
CA ILE A 83 4.57 0.02 10.12
C ILE A 83 3.09 -0.23 9.86
N THR A 84 2.29 0.82 9.85
CA THR A 84 0.91 0.77 9.40
C THR A 84 0.78 1.59 8.13
N ALA A 85 0.43 0.94 7.03
CA ALA A 85 0.14 1.61 5.77
C ALA A 85 -1.36 1.79 5.65
N SER A 86 -1.77 2.99 5.27
CA SER A 86 -3.17 3.31 5.01
C SER A 86 -3.33 3.75 3.56
N ALA A 87 -4.46 3.38 2.98
CA ALA A 87 -4.83 3.76 1.63
C ALA A 87 -6.25 4.29 1.62
N GLU A 88 -6.49 5.33 0.84
CA GLU A 88 -7.81 5.94 0.69
C GLU A 88 -8.02 6.26 -0.78
N LEU A 89 -9.18 5.86 -1.31
CA LEU A 89 -9.53 6.18 -2.70
C LEU A 89 -9.71 7.69 -2.84
N ALA A 90 -8.87 8.29 -3.69
CA ALA A 90 -8.88 9.73 -3.93
C ALA A 90 -9.63 10.09 -5.21
N HIS A 91 -9.63 9.19 -6.21
CA HIS A 91 -10.24 9.47 -7.51
C HIS A 91 -10.61 8.16 -8.21
N ARG A 92 -11.74 8.17 -8.86
CA ARG A 92 -12.18 7.05 -9.70
C ARG A 92 -12.65 7.57 -11.04
N ASP A 93 -12.17 6.96 -12.11
CA ASP A 93 -12.62 7.21 -13.47
C ASP A 93 -12.82 5.86 -14.15
N ASP A 94 -14.08 5.41 -14.22
CA ASP A 94 -14.47 4.10 -14.74
C ASP A 94 -13.70 2.99 -13.99
N ARG A 95 -12.75 2.33 -14.65
CA ARG A 95 -11.96 1.25 -14.05
C ARG A 95 -10.66 1.74 -13.42
N LEU A 96 -10.30 3.00 -13.60
CA LEU A 96 -9.09 3.57 -13.02
C LEU A 96 -9.36 4.06 -11.61
N LEU A 97 -8.54 3.61 -10.67
CA LEU A 97 -8.63 3.96 -9.25
C LEU A 97 -7.30 4.58 -8.82
N ARG A 98 -7.33 5.78 -8.26
CA ARG A 98 -6.14 6.40 -7.69
C ARG A 98 -6.31 6.53 -6.19
N PHE A 99 -5.33 5.99 -5.46
CA PHE A 99 -5.31 6.00 -4.01
C PHE A 99 -4.21 6.92 -3.49
N THR A 100 -4.50 7.66 -2.43
CA THR A 100 -3.46 8.26 -1.61
C THR A 100 -3.04 7.22 -0.58
N VAL A 101 -1.74 7.11 -0.32
CA VAL A 101 -1.20 6.17 0.64
C VAL A 101 -0.25 6.88 1.59
N ALA A 102 -0.24 6.41 2.84
CA ALA A 102 0.67 6.92 3.86
C ALA A 102 1.07 5.75 4.76
N ALA A 103 2.28 5.80 5.28
CA ALA A 103 2.77 4.78 6.21
C ALA A 103 3.37 5.47 7.43
N HIS A 104 2.99 4.98 8.61
CA HIS A 104 3.46 5.50 9.89
C HIS A 104 4.10 4.40 10.71
N ASP A 105 5.14 4.73 11.47
CA ASP A 105 5.76 3.78 12.40
C ASP A 105 5.00 3.72 13.72
N GLY A 106 5.49 2.88 14.64
CA GLY A 106 4.85 2.69 15.94
C GLY A 106 4.82 3.93 16.82
N ASP A 107 5.65 4.93 16.53
CA ASP A 107 5.68 6.21 17.25
C ASP A 107 4.81 7.27 16.56
N GLY A 108 4.09 6.89 15.52
CA GLY A 108 3.23 7.81 14.78
C GLY A 108 3.96 8.68 13.76
N ARG A 109 5.25 8.39 13.50
CA ARG A 109 6.04 9.16 12.55
C ARG A 109 5.70 8.77 11.13
N LEU A 110 5.55 9.74 10.24
CA LEU A 110 5.34 9.49 8.83
C LEU A 110 6.63 8.95 8.22
N VAL A 111 6.62 7.69 7.78
CA VAL A 111 7.80 7.05 7.20
C VAL A 111 7.74 6.96 5.68
N GLY A 112 6.56 7.14 5.11
CA GLY A 112 6.41 7.18 3.66
C GLY A 112 5.04 7.67 3.25
N GLU A 113 4.94 8.21 2.04
CA GLU A 113 3.66 8.64 1.47
C GLU A 113 3.73 8.72 -0.05
N GLY A 114 2.58 8.68 -0.68
CA GLY A 114 2.51 8.81 -2.13
C GLY A 114 1.14 8.53 -2.69
N GLU A 115 1.16 8.13 -3.97
CA GLU A 115 -0.05 7.78 -4.71
C GLU A 115 0.18 6.50 -5.47
N ILE A 116 -0.85 5.66 -5.53
CA ILE A 116 -0.82 4.42 -6.29
C ILE A 116 -2.07 4.37 -7.14
N THR A 117 -1.89 4.12 -8.43
CA THR A 117 -2.98 3.93 -9.38
C THR A 117 -3.15 2.45 -9.65
N ARG A 118 -4.39 1.98 -9.60
CA ARG A 118 -4.75 0.61 -9.93
C ARG A 118 -5.86 0.63 -10.97
N VAL A 119 -5.96 -0.44 -11.75
CA VAL A 119 -7.01 -0.58 -12.77
C VAL A 119 -7.78 -1.86 -12.50
N ILE A 120 -9.11 -1.78 -12.52
CA ILE A 120 -9.99 -2.94 -12.38
C ILE A 120 -9.95 -3.71 -13.69
N VAL A 121 -9.71 -5.02 -13.59
CA VAL A 121 -9.70 -5.93 -14.75
C VAL A 121 -10.51 -7.17 -14.44
N ASN A 122 -11.01 -7.83 -15.48
CA ASN A 122 -11.52 -9.19 -15.36
C ASN A 122 -10.31 -10.12 -15.31
N ALA A 123 -10.16 -10.89 -14.23
CA ALA A 123 -8.96 -11.69 -13.99
C ALA A 123 -8.69 -12.69 -15.10
N ASP A 124 -9.71 -13.48 -15.49
CA ASP A 124 -9.55 -14.51 -16.52
C ASP A 124 -9.21 -13.91 -17.87
N ARG A 125 -9.92 -12.85 -18.25
CA ARG A 125 -9.68 -12.17 -19.53
C ARG A 125 -8.30 -11.52 -19.57
N PHE A 126 -7.87 -10.94 -18.45
CA PHE A 126 -6.55 -10.33 -18.34
C PHE A 126 -5.45 -11.38 -18.55
N MET A 127 -5.54 -12.51 -17.84
CA MET A 127 -4.56 -13.58 -17.95
C MET A 127 -4.57 -14.26 -19.32
N ALA A 128 -5.73 -14.34 -19.94
CA ALA A 128 -5.85 -14.99 -21.27
C ALA A 128 -5.11 -14.26 -22.38
N LYS A 129 -4.75 -12.99 -22.16
CA LYS A 129 -3.98 -12.18 -23.14
C LYS A 129 -2.47 -12.44 -23.09
N LEU A 130 -1.98 -13.14 -22.09
CA LEU A 130 -0.54 -13.30 -21.84
C LEU A 130 0.06 -14.50 -22.57
#